data_d8a77f4325e2f4f950768a09acaa88d3
#
_entry.id   d8a77f4325e2f4f950768a09acaa88d3
#
_cell.length_a   1.000
_cell.length_b   1.000
_cell.length_c   1.000
_cell.angle_alpha   90.00
_cell.angle_beta   90.00
_cell.angle_gamma   90.00
#
_symmetry.space_group_name_H-M   'P 1'
#
loop_
_entity.id
_entity.type
_entity.pdbx_description
1 polymer ?
#
loop_
_entity_poly.entity_id
_entity_poly.type
_entity_poly.pdbx_seq_one_letter_code
_entity_poly.pdbx_strand_id
1 'polypeptide(L)'
;MPKYVWTAKNKFGNSVVREITANTIEESKSALLAEGCTDLVLMGDEVMDAATAGMPRTVSFLGEELKVTEADKLKHRNKPPPTFFSTLWQGVAETKGFLILIFVLALYEIYRGHRPSFIFLGFGLIAWLAFLIVLRLPSIYYHRLHKAADWYRWAEVLEIVEKLKKIGKIHFIKIPPPELGRYRAKALTGLGHLSEALAEFSQYENQPGCPSWLYKAHVAGLYDTAKQHDKALEYCLQSIREKPTPVLYLDLANRYVRYMKDPVKAREALAEAEKSTLPDLAKPFHLRCRGMLAFLEGDYVTARRDLEASLEIMQKTPHIPYRDGHISVAKAYLCCVLAKQGDQAAAQKNFTDAEEYLVATGETELLEQCKKATGA
;
A
#
# COMPACT_ATOMS: atom_id res chain seq x y z
N MET A 1 35.02 -1.88 4.86
CA MET A 1 35.01 -2.92 3.82
C MET A 1 33.59 -3.11 3.38
N PRO A 2 33.30 -3.01 2.10
CA PRO A 2 31.94 -3.24 1.57
C PRO A 2 31.49 -4.68 1.82
N LYS A 3 30.16 -4.84 1.94
CA LYS A 3 29.52 -6.14 2.08
C LYS A 3 28.84 -6.51 0.77
N TYR A 4 29.06 -7.72 0.32
CA TYR A 4 28.48 -8.28 -0.89
C TYR A 4 27.52 -9.41 -0.54
N VAL A 5 26.29 -9.34 -1.04
CA VAL A 5 25.28 -10.36 -0.83
C VAL A 5 25.18 -11.22 -2.10
N TRP A 6 25.40 -12.53 -1.94
CA TRP A 6 25.39 -13.49 -3.03
C TRP A 6 24.31 -14.55 -2.82
N THR A 7 23.66 -14.97 -3.89
CA THR A 7 23.02 -16.28 -3.93
C THR A 7 23.97 -17.28 -4.57
N ALA A 8 24.08 -18.44 -3.96
CA ALA A 8 24.98 -19.49 -4.39
C ALA A 8 24.33 -20.86 -4.15
N LYS A 9 24.81 -21.90 -4.83
CA LYS A 9 24.57 -23.28 -4.44
C LYS A 9 25.75 -23.77 -3.57
N ASN A 10 25.44 -24.32 -2.41
CA ASN A 10 26.44 -24.91 -1.55
C ASN A 10 26.92 -26.26 -2.13
N LYS A 11 27.94 -26.88 -1.55
CA LYS A 11 28.48 -28.18 -1.94
C LYS A 11 27.49 -29.35 -1.94
N PHE A 12 26.28 -29.14 -1.39
CA PHE A 12 25.20 -30.12 -1.38
C PHE A 12 24.11 -29.79 -2.43
N GLY A 13 24.30 -28.76 -3.27
CA GLY A 13 23.36 -28.34 -4.31
C GLY A 13 22.20 -27.47 -3.81
N ASN A 14 22.13 -27.13 -2.52
CA ASN A 14 21.08 -26.27 -1.97
C ASN A 14 21.39 -24.80 -2.22
N SER A 15 20.35 -24.03 -2.63
CA SER A 15 20.47 -22.58 -2.74
C SER A 15 20.62 -21.94 -1.37
N VAL A 16 21.64 -21.11 -1.22
CA VAL A 16 21.97 -20.36 0.02
C VAL A 16 22.24 -18.92 -0.31
N VAL A 17 21.87 -18.02 0.58
CA VAL A 17 22.30 -16.62 0.54
C VAL A 17 23.49 -16.46 1.47
N ARG A 18 24.55 -15.78 0.99
CA ARG A 18 25.78 -15.50 1.71
C ARG A 18 26.11 -14.03 1.67
N GLU A 19 26.48 -13.48 2.80
CA GLU A 19 27.00 -12.13 2.95
C GLU A 19 28.51 -12.22 3.21
N ILE A 20 29.30 -11.59 2.35
CA ILE A 20 30.76 -11.59 2.43
C ILE A 20 31.26 -10.15 2.48
N THR A 21 32.10 -9.85 3.47
CA THR A 21 32.81 -8.57 3.56
C THR A 21 34.16 -8.70 2.84
N ALA A 22 34.36 -7.92 1.79
CA ALA A 22 35.58 -7.96 0.97
C ALA A 22 35.90 -6.56 0.42
N ASN A 23 37.10 -6.34 -0.10
CA ASN A 23 37.46 -5.07 -0.70
C ASN A 23 36.95 -4.94 -2.15
N THR A 24 36.76 -6.06 -2.85
CA THR A 24 36.30 -6.11 -4.24
C THR A 24 35.27 -7.24 -4.44
N ILE A 25 34.49 -7.13 -5.52
CA ILE A 25 33.54 -8.17 -5.93
C ILE A 25 34.26 -9.48 -6.24
N GLU A 26 35.45 -9.40 -6.91
CA GLU A 26 36.27 -10.54 -7.26
C GLU A 26 36.79 -11.26 -6.03
N GLU A 27 37.21 -10.53 -4.99
CA GLU A 27 37.65 -11.09 -3.72
C GLU A 27 36.47 -11.82 -3.01
N SER A 28 35.31 -11.22 -2.96
CA SER A 28 34.12 -11.83 -2.36
C SER A 28 33.68 -13.10 -3.11
N LYS A 29 33.76 -13.08 -4.45
CA LYS A 29 33.47 -14.23 -5.31
C LYS A 29 34.46 -15.37 -5.10
N SER A 30 35.74 -15.02 -5.01
CA SER A 30 36.80 -16.01 -4.79
C SER A 30 36.68 -16.70 -3.43
N ALA A 31 36.26 -15.97 -2.40
CA ALA A 31 36.00 -16.53 -1.07
C ALA A 31 34.85 -17.56 -1.11
N LEU A 32 33.78 -17.28 -1.82
CA LEU A 32 32.66 -18.23 -1.96
C LEU A 32 33.02 -19.47 -2.77
N LEU A 33 33.83 -19.31 -3.83
CA LEU A 33 34.34 -20.45 -4.60
C LEU A 33 35.26 -21.33 -3.74
N ALA A 34 36.07 -20.75 -2.86
CA ALA A 34 36.91 -21.49 -1.92
C ALA A 34 36.08 -22.26 -0.87
N GLU A 35 34.88 -21.77 -0.52
CA GLU A 35 33.92 -22.48 0.34
C GLU A 35 33.17 -23.61 -0.41
N GLY A 36 33.43 -23.81 -1.68
CA GLY A 36 32.79 -24.83 -2.51
C GLY A 36 31.38 -24.44 -2.98
N CYS A 37 31.09 -23.15 -3.02
CA CYS A 37 29.84 -22.65 -3.59
C CYS A 37 29.92 -22.57 -5.12
N THR A 38 28.81 -22.85 -5.81
CA THR A 38 28.65 -22.76 -7.26
C THR A 38 27.44 -21.89 -7.61
N ASP A 39 27.23 -21.61 -8.90
CA ASP A 39 26.08 -20.80 -9.40
C ASP A 39 25.96 -19.45 -8.66
N LEU A 40 27.07 -18.72 -8.58
CA LEU A 40 27.16 -17.47 -7.83
C LEU A 40 26.45 -16.34 -8.60
N VAL A 41 25.46 -15.72 -7.97
CA VAL A 41 24.76 -14.53 -8.48
C VAL A 41 24.86 -13.42 -7.44
N LEU A 42 25.49 -12.31 -7.80
CA LEU A 42 25.58 -11.13 -6.93
C LEU A 42 24.21 -10.48 -6.83
N MET A 43 23.67 -10.38 -5.62
CA MET A 43 22.36 -9.78 -5.34
C MET A 43 22.46 -8.30 -4.99
N GLY A 44 23.60 -7.82 -4.51
CA GLY A 44 23.88 -6.44 -4.17
C GLY A 44 25.24 -6.26 -3.55
N ASP A 45 25.77 -5.04 -3.64
CA ASP A 45 26.98 -4.60 -2.95
C ASP A 45 26.70 -3.29 -2.21
N GLU A 46 27.31 -3.10 -1.06
CA GLU A 46 27.22 -1.84 -0.31
C GLU A 46 27.96 -0.66 -1.01
N VAL A 47 28.69 -0.93 -2.09
CA VAL A 47 29.36 0.10 -2.88
C VAL A 47 28.34 0.96 -3.65
N MET A 48 27.19 0.41 -4.01
CA MET A 48 26.10 1.21 -4.60
C MET A 48 25.51 2.21 -3.59
N ASP A 49 25.49 1.88 -2.30
CA ASP A 49 25.07 2.82 -1.26
C ASP A 49 26.10 3.94 -1.03
N ALA A 50 27.38 3.67 -1.24
CA ALA A 50 28.45 4.68 -1.16
C ALA A 50 28.48 5.63 -2.37
N ALA A 51 28.08 5.17 -3.56
CA ALA A 51 27.96 6.03 -4.74
C ALA A 51 26.73 6.97 -4.66
N THR A 52 25.68 6.57 -3.96
CA THR A 52 24.53 7.42 -3.59
C THR A 52 24.82 8.30 -2.36
N ALA A 53 25.83 7.97 -1.55
CA ALA A 53 26.27 8.80 -0.42
C ALA A 53 26.92 10.15 -0.85
N GLY A 54 27.21 10.33 -2.14
CA GLY A 54 27.68 11.60 -2.73
C GLY A 54 26.58 12.56 -3.15
N MET A 55 25.31 12.15 -3.16
CA MET A 55 24.22 13.11 -3.29
C MET A 55 24.05 13.86 -1.96
N PRO A 56 23.90 15.20 -1.96
CA PRO A 56 23.78 15.94 -0.72
C PRO A 56 22.56 15.39 0.02
N ARG A 57 22.81 14.66 1.12
CA ARG A 57 21.82 14.48 2.15
C ARG A 57 21.34 15.89 2.46
N THR A 58 20.06 16.17 2.28
CA THR A 58 19.47 17.41 2.72
C THR A 58 19.82 17.56 4.19
N VAL A 59 20.85 18.39 4.45
CA VAL A 59 21.25 18.75 5.80
C VAL A 59 20.06 19.50 6.37
N SER A 60 19.38 18.91 7.33
CA SER A 60 18.35 19.60 8.08
C SER A 60 19.02 20.81 8.73
N PHE A 61 18.47 21.99 8.48
CA PHE A 61 19.03 23.28 8.95
C PHE A 61 18.92 23.48 10.47
N LEU A 62 18.36 22.51 11.19
CA LEU A 62 18.27 22.45 12.65
C LEU A 62 18.64 21.02 13.08
N GLY A 63 19.77 20.88 13.76
CA GLY A 63 20.47 19.64 14.08
C GLY A 63 19.80 18.64 15.04
N GLU A 64 18.50 18.43 14.94
CA GLU A 64 17.80 17.30 15.55
C GLU A 64 17.01 16.59 14.46
N GLU A 65 17.55 15.46 13.99
CA GLU A 65 16.74 14.47 13.28
C GLU A 65 15.61 14.06 14.23
N LEU A 66 14.38 14.42 13.86
CA LEU A 66 13.17 13.88 14.47
C LEU A 66 13.17 12.37 14.22
N LYS A 67 13.78 11.62 15.10
CA LYS A 67 13.80 10.16 15.06
C LYS A 67 12.40 9.70 15.44
N VAL A 68 11.51 9.61 14.45
CA VAL A 68 10.35 8.73 14.60
C VAL A 68 10.91 7.36 14.92
N THR A 69 10.82 6.96 16.18
CA THR A 69 11.45 5.73 16.65
C THR A 69 10.76 4.55 15.98
N GLU A 70 11.51 3.48 15.71
CA GLU A 70 10.89 2.23 15.25
C GLU A 70 9.79 1.75 16.21
N ALA A 71 9.89 2.10 17.50
CA ALA A 71 8.86 1.83 18.49
C ALA A 71 7.55 2.58 18.19
N ASP A 72 7.60 3.84 17.74
CA ASP A 72 6.40 4.60 17.36
C ASP A 72 5.75 4.01 16.11
N LYS A 73 6.55 3.66 15.09
CA LYS A 73 6.07 2.96 13.90
C LYS A 73 5.45 1.61 14.27
N LEU A 74 6.09 0.84 15.15
CA LEU A 74 5.62 -0.47 15.61
C LEU A 74 4.31 -0.38 16.40
N LYS A 75 4.12 0.66 17.22
CA LYS A 75 2.87 0.87 17.97
C LYS A 75 1.66 0.98 17.03
N HIS A 76 1.80 1.66 15.89
CA HIS A 76 0.72 1.81 14.91
C HIS A 76 0.59 0.60 13.97
N ARG A 77 1.69 -0.11 13.71
CA ARG A 77 1.73 -1.32 12.84
C ARG A 77 1.25 -2.59 13.55
N ASN A 78 1.45 -2.70 14.87
CA ASN A 78 1.19 -3.94 15.64
C ASN A 78 -0.23 -4.02 16.22
N LYS A 79 -1.26 -3.54 15.51
CA LYS A 79 -2.64 -3.89 15.88
C LYS A 79 -2.84 -5.40 15.67
N PRO A 80 -3.33 -6.12 16.67
CA PRO A 80 -3.49 -7.57 16.56
C PRO A 80 -4.41 -7.92 15.37
N PRO A 81 -4.10 -8.99 14.64
CA PRO A 81 -4.93 -9.42 13.53
C PRO A 81 -6.34 -9.76 14.02
N PRO A 82 -7.36 -9.53 13.18
CA PRO A 82 -8.73 -9.84 13.55
C PRO A 82 -8.92 -11.33 13.77
N THR A 83 -9.46 -11.71 14.92
CA THR A 83 -9.84 -13.09 15.18
C THR A 83 -11.03 -13.49 14.30
N PHE A 84 -11.21 -14.81 14.06
CA PHE A 84 -12.39 -15.33 13.36
C PHE A 84 -13.69 -14.82 14.00
N PHE A 85 -13.80 -14.91 15.32
CA PHE A 85 -15.00 -14.50 16.06
C PHE A 85 -15.28 -12.99 15.94
N SER A 86 -14.25 -12.14 16.01
CA SER A 86 -14.43 -10.69 15.82
C SER A 86 -14.90 -10.35 14.39
N THR A 87 -14.43 -11.10 13.40
CA THR A 87 -14.83 -10.95 12.00
C THR A 87 -16.26 -11.45 11.77
N LEU A 88 -16.61 -12.59 12.36
CA LEU A 88 -17.97 -13.13 12.31
C LEU A 88 -18.95 -12.17 12.99
N TRP A 89 -18.60 -11.64 14.17
CA TRP A 89 -19.43 -10.66 14.89
C TRP A 89 -19.66 -9.38 14.07
N GLN A 90 -18.65 -8.90 13.38
CA GLN A 90 -18.80 -7.79 12.43
C GLN A 90 -19.80 -8.14 11.33
N GLY A 91 -19.72 -9.35 10.75
CA GLY A 91 -20.69 -9.83 9.75
C GLY A 91 -22.12 -9.89 10.28
N VAL A 92 -22.29 -10.36 11.52
CA VAL A 92 -23.59 -10.36 12.22
C VAL A 92 -24.12 -8.93 12.39
N ALA A 93 -23.28 -8.01 12.87
CA ALA A 93 -23.66 -6.62 13.07
C ALA A 93 -24.07 -5.92 11.77
N GLU A 94 -23.35 -6.20 10.66
CA GLU A 94 -23.68 -5.65 9.34
C GLU A 94 -24.96 -6.24 8.72
N THR A 95 -25.33 -7.46 9.10
CA THR A 95 -26.53 -8.17 8.57
C THR A 95 -27.69 -8.26 9.57
N LYS A 96 -27.62 -7.50 10.68
CA LYS A 96 -28.67 -7.47 11.71
C LYS A 96 -30.08 -7.22 11.17
N GLY A 97 -30.22 -6.45 10.08
CA GLY A 97 -31.51 -6.22 9.43
C GLY A 97 -32.19 -7.50 8.96
N PHE A 98 -31.41 -8.50 8.53
CA PHE A 98 -31.96 -9.80 8.13
C PHE A 98 -32.49 -10.60 9.34
N LEU A 99 -31.77 -10.55 10.47
CA LEU A 99 -32.28 -11.15 11.73
C LEU A 99 -33.54 -10.48 12.22
N ILE A 100 -33.61 -9.14 12.13
CA ILE A 100 -34.83 -8.39 12.47
C ILE A 100 -35.99 -8.84 11.57
N LEU A 101 -35.77 -8.98 10.26
CA LEU A 101 -36.78 -9.46 9.32
C LEU A 101 -37.27 -10.87 9.70
N ILE A 102 -36.38 -11.82 9.99
CA ILE A 102 -36.80 -13.18 10.45
C ILE A 102 -37.66 -13.08 11.72
N PHE A 103 -37.25 -12.23 12.67
CA PHE A 103 -38.00 -12.04 13.91
C PHE A 103 -39.39 -11.42 13.68
N VAL A 104 -39.47 -10.41 12.82
CA VAL A 104 -40.77 -9.78 12.44
C VAL A 104 -41.69 -10.77 11.76
N LEU A 105 -41.19 -11.60 10.85
CA LEU A 105 -41.95 -12.64 10.20
C LEU A 105 -42.46 -13.68 11.20
N ALA A 106 -41.63 -14.07 12.17
CA ALA A 106 -42.06 -14.98 13.24
C ALA A 106 -43.17 -14.37 14.09
N LEU A 107 -43.06 -13.09 14.48
CA LEU A 107 -44.12 -12.40 15.23
C LEU A 107 -45.42 -12.26 14.41
N TYR A 108 -45.30 -12.01 13.11
CA TYR A 108 -46.46 -11.94 12.21
C TYR A 108 -47.23 -13.28 12.13
N GLU A 109 -46.53 -14.41 12.06
CA GLU A 109 -47.14 -15.74 12.08
C GLU A 109 -47.86 -16.02 13.42
N ILE A 110 -47.24 -15.63 14.55
CA ILE A 110 -47.87 -15.73 15.88
C ILE A 110 -49.15 -14.87 15.93
N TYR A 111 -49.07 -13.64 15.42
CA TYR A 111 -50.25 -12.74 15.38
C TYR A 111 -51.41 -13.32 14.55
N ARG A 112 -51.14 -14.04 13.48
CA ARG A 112 -52.12 -14.75 12.65
C ARG A 112 -52.71 -16.01 13.33
N GLY A 113 -52.29 -16.34 14.53
CA GLY A 113 -52.70 -17.53 15.25
C GLY A 113 -52.05 -18.82 14.76
N HIS A 114 -51.08 -18.71 13.87
CA HIS A 114 -50.29 -19.85 13.43
C HIS A 114 -49.16 -20.12 14.43
N ARG A 115 -48.89 -21.38 14.77
CA ARG A 115 -47.69 -21.72 15.51
C ARG A 115 -46.48 -21.54 14.58
N PRO A 116 -45.52 -20.66 14.94
CA PRO A 116 -44.33 -20.51 14.10
C PRO A 116 -43.68 -21.88 13.91
N SER A 117 -43.53 -22.27 12.66
CA SER A 117 -42.83 -23.51 12.37
C SER A 117 -41.34 -23.31 12.72
N PHE A 118 -40.91 -23.84 13.86
CA PHE A 118 -39.49 -23.80 14.26
C PHE A 118 -38.58 -24.37 13.19
N ILE A 119 -39.11 -25.23 12.29
CA ILE A 119 -38.39 -25.76 11.14
C ILE A 119 -38.07 -24.64 10.16
N PHE A 120 -39.02 -23.77 9.78
CA PHE A 120 -38.77 -22.64 8.86
C PHE A 120 -37.86 -21.59 9.48
N LEU A 121 -38.01 -21.30 10.78
CA LEU A 121 -37.08 -20.42 11.50
C LEU A 121 -35.65 -20.99 11.52
N GLY A 122 -35.55 -22.29 11.77
CA GLY A 122 -34.27 -23.00 11.73
C GLY A 122 -33.61 -22.95 10.34
N PHE A 123 -34.36 -23.21 9.28
CA PHE A 123 -33.87 -23.07 7.90
C PHE A 123 -33.47 -21.64 7.57
N GLY A 124 -34.22 -20.62 7.98
CA GLY A 124 -33.88 -19.20 7.79
C GLY A 124 -32.56 -18.83 8.47
N LEU A 125 -32.36 -19.32 9.68
CA LEU A 125 -31.13 -19.08 10.45
C LEU A 125 -29.91 -19.78 9.84
N ILE A 126 -30.08 -21.03 9.40
CA ILE A 126 -29.04 -21.79 8.69
C ILE A 126 -28.69 -21.11 7.36
N ALA A 127 -29.68 -20.70 6.58
CA ALA A 127 -29.48 -20.00 5.32
C ALA A 127 -28.74 -18.66 5.52
N TRP A 128 -29.13 -17.91 6.56
CA TRP A 128 -28.44 -16.67 6.92
C TRP A 128 -26.99 -16.92 7.38
N LEU A 129 -26.75 -17.95 8.20
CA LEU A 129 -25.41 -18.29 8.62
C LEU A 129 -24.52 -18.75 7.45
N ALA A 130 -25.10 -19.54 6.53
CA ALA A 130 -24.43 -19.92 5.29
C ALA A 130 -24.13 -18.70 4.42
N PHE A 131 -25.07 -17.75 4.28
CA PHE A 131 -24.85 -16.48 3.59
C PHE A 131 -23.71 -15.68 4.22
N LEU A 132 -23.67 -15.55 5.55
CA LEU A 132 -22.58 -14.89 6.26
C LEU A 132 -21.24 -15.54 5.97
N ILE A 133 -21.15 -16.85 6.12
CA ILE A 133 -19.89 -17.58 5.95
C ILE A 133 -19.45 -17.53 4.49
N VAL A 134 -20.37 -17.77 3.53
CA VAL A 134 -20.02 -17.93 2.12
C VAL A 134 -19.77 -16.60 1.41
N LEU A 135 -20.58 -15.58 1.66
CA LEU A 135 -20.53 -14.34 0.88
C LEU A 135 -19.92 -13.16 1.66
N ARG A 136 -20.24 -13.03 2.93
CA ARG A 136 -19.83 -11.85 3.71
C ARG A 136 -18.45 -12.00 4.30
N LEU A 137 -18.08 -13.15 4.80
CA LEU A 137 -16.79 -13.38 5.45
C LEU A 137 -15.60 -13.10 4.52
N PRO A 138 -15.57 -13.62 3.26
CA PRO A 138 -14.51 -13.28 2.31
C PRO A 138 -14.45 -11.78 2.03
N SER A 139 -15.59 -11.10 1.86
CA SER A 139 -15.64 -9.65 1.64
C SER A 139 -15.09 -8.86 2.81
N ILE A 140 -15.41 -9.24 4.05
CA ILE A 140 -14.90 -8.59 5.27
C ILE A 140 -13.36 -8.76 5.36
N TYR A 141 -12.85 -9.99 5.13
CA TYR A 141 -11.42 -10.21 5.10
C TYR A 141 -10.72 -9.43 3.98
N TYR A 142 -11.33 -9.34 2.81
CA TYR A 142 -10.77 -8.57 1.71
C TYR A 142 -10.73 -7.07 2.02
N HIS A 143 -11.80 -6.53 2.61
CA HIS A 143 -11.80 -5.13 3.06
C HIS A 143 -10.73 -4.87 4.14
N ARG A 144 -10.58 -5.79 5.09
CA ARG A 144 -9.52 -5.71 6.12
C ARG A 144 -8.11 -5.82 5.52
N LEU A 145 -7.95 -6.64 4.47
CA LEU A 145 -6.68 -6.75 3.72
C LEU A 145 -6.28 -5.38 3.16
N HIS A 146 -7.21 -4.69 2.50
CA HIS A 146 -6.97 -3.36 1.98
C HIS A 146 -6.58 -2.38 3.08
N LYS A 147 -7.33 -2.37 4.18
CA LYS A 147 -7.05 -1.49 5.31
C LYS A 147 -5.71 -1.80 5.98
N ALA A 148 -5.37 -3.06 6.17
CA ALA A 148 -4.08 -3.46 6.72
C ALA A 148 -2.92 -3.05 5.82
N ALA A 149 -3.07 -3.22 4.49
CA ALA A 149 -2.07 -2.82 3.51
C ALA A 149 -1.92 -1.30 3.40
N ASP A 150 -3.00 -0.54 3.52
CA ASP A 150 -2.98 0.91 3.53
C ASP A 150 -2.19 1.46 4.73
N TRP A 151 -2.36 0.83 5.91
CA TRP A 151 -1.68 1.20 7.15
C TRP A 151 -0.34 0.49 7.38
N TYR A 152 0.23 -0.15 6.37
CA TYR A 152 1.53 -0.85 6.40
C TYR A 152 1.63 -1.92 7.50
N ARG A 153 0.49 -2.53 7.87
CA ARG A 153 0.42 -3.63 8.85
C ARG A 153 0.75 -4.96 8.19
N TRP A 154 2.00 -5.10 7.75
CA TRP A 154 2.43 -6.15 6.85
C TRP A 154 2.25 -7.57 7.39
N ALA A 155 2.49 -7.80 8.68
CA ALA A 155 2.24 -9.09 9.32
C ALA A 155 0.75 -9.48 9.26
N GLU A 156 -0.15 -8.52 9.52
CA GLU A 156 -1.60 -8.73 9.38
C GLU A 156 -1.99 -9.02 7.92
N VAL A 157 -1.38 -8.33 6.96
CA VAL A 157 -1.59 -8.59 5.52
C VAL A 157 -1.25 -10.04 5.17
N LEU A 158 -0.10 -10.56 5.60
CA LEU A 158 0.30 -11.95 5.34
C LEU A 158 -0.70 -12.94 5.93
N GLU A 159 -1.13 -12.72 7.16
CA GLU A 159 -2.11 -13.60 7.82
C GLU A 159 -3.45 -13.61 7.10
N ILE A 160 -3.95 -12.42 6.71
CA ILE A 160 -5.23 -12.30 5.99
C ILE A 160 -5.13 -12.95 4.61
N VAL A 161 -4.02 -12.77 3.88
CA VAL A 161 -3.79 -13.44 2.58
C VAL A 161 -3.87 -14.95 2.72
N GLU A 162 -3.23 -15.53 3.75
CA GLU A 162 -3.30 -16.98 3.96
C GLU A 162 -4.72 -17.46 4.34
N LYS A 163 -5.47 -16.66 5.11
CA LYS A 163 -6.89 -16.95 5.40
C LYS A 163 -7.73 -16.91 4.12
N LEU A 164 -7.55 -15.89 3.28
CA LEU A 164 -8.28 -15.76 2.01
C LEU A 164 -7.93 -16.88 1.02
N LYS A 165 -6.67 -17.31 0.95
CA LYS A 165 -6.27 -18.49 0.14
C LYS A 165 -6.97 -19.77 0.61
N LYS A 166 -7.07 -20.00 1.94
CA LYS A 166 -7.79 -21.16 2.50
C LYS A 166 -9.29 -21.09 2.20
N ILE A 167 -9.89 -19.94 2.42
CA ILE A 167 -11.29 -19.68 2.11
C ILE A 167 -11.55 -19.89 0.60
N GLY A 168 -10.72 -19.36 -0.29
CA GLY A 168 -10.87 -19.50 -1.74
C GLY A 168 -10.82 -20.94 -2.27
N LYS A 169 -10.30 -21.91 -1.51
CA LYS A 169 -10.36 -23.34 -1.85
C LYS A 169 -11.76 -23.94 -1.67
N ILE A 170 -12.56 -23.36 -0.79
CA ILE A 170 -13.88 -23.90 -0.37
C ILE A 170 -15.03 -23.13 -1.05
N HIS A 171 -14.80 -21.90 -1.55
CA HIS A 171 -15.83 -20.95 -1.89
C HIS A 171 -16.01 -20.67 -3.39
N PHE A 172 -17.25 -20.29 -3.75
CA PHE A 172 -17.62 -19.80 -5.08
C PHE A 172 -16.99 -18.45 -5.43
N ILE A 173 -16.66 -17.63 -4.43
CA ILE A 173 -16.00 -16.33 -4.63
C ILE A 173 -14.49 -16.54 -4.58
N LYS A 174 -13.86 -16.50 -5.75
CA LYS A 174 -12.41 -16.62 -5.88
C LYS A 174 -11.81 -15.23 -6.11
N ILE A 175 -10.97 -14.78 -5.18
CA ILE A 175 -10.09 -13.64 -5.44
C ILE A 175 -9.01 -14.11 -6.41
N PRO A 176 -8.73 -13.38 -7.50
CA PRO A 176 -7.70 -13.78 -8.46
C PRO A 176 -6.36 -14.03 -7.78
N PRO A 177 -5.67 -15.14 -8.07
CA PRO A 177 -4.37 -15.45 -7.47
C PRO A 177 -3.33 -14.33 -7.62
N PRO A 178 -3.20 -13.61 -8.77
CA PRO A 178 -2.29 -12.49 -8.89
C PRO A 178 -2.59 -11.34 -7.91
N GLU A 179 -3.87 -11.12 -7.58
CA GLU A 179 -4.26 -10.08 -6.62
C GLU A 179 -3.77 -10.40 -5.21
N LEU A 180 -4.01 -11.63 -4.72
CA LEU A 180 -3.48 -12.06 -3.43
C LEU A 180 -1.95 -12.14 -3.43
N GLY A 181 -1.35 -12.56 -4.56
CA GLY A 181 0.11 -12.57 -4.76
C GLY A 181 0.70 -11.17 -4.61
N ARG A 182 0.06 -10.16 -5.20
CA ARG A 182 0.48 -8.76 -5.08
C ARG A 182 0.49 -8.26 -3.63
N TYR A 183 -0.56 -8.55 -2.85
CA TYR A 183 -0.59 -8.16 -1.43
C TYR A 183 0.48 -8.88 -0.61
N ARG A 184 0.68 -10.18 -0.88
CA ARG A 184 1.74 -10.94 -0.22
C ARG A 184 3.12 -10.37 -0.55
N ALA A 185 3.41 -10.14 -1.82
CA ALA A 185 4.68 -9.56 -2.25
C ALA A 185 4.91 -8.16 -1.63
N LYS A 186 3.86 -7.31 -1.60
CA LYS A 186 3.94 -6.00 -0.96
C LYS A 186 4.25 -6.11 0.54
N ALA A 187 3.63 -7.07 1.23
CA ALA A 187 3.87 -7.30 2.64
C ALA A 187 5.28 -7.83 2.92
N LEU A 188 5.78 -8.78 2.13
CA LEU A 188 7.16 -9.26 2.21
C LEU A 188 8.14 -8.10 2.00
N THR A 189 7.92 -7.27 0.98
CA THR A 189 8.74 -6.08 0.73
C THR A 189 8.73 -5.13 1.91
N GLY A 190 7.57 -4.84 2.48
CA GLY A 190 7.45 -3.96 3.64
C GLY A 190 8.08 -4.51 4.93
N LEU A 191 8.32 -5.82 4.99
CA LEU A 191 9.09 -6.51 6.05
C LEU A 191 10.60 -6.60 5.73
N GLY A 192 11.05 -6.04 4.60
CA GLY A 192 12.46 -6.06 4.19
C GLY A 192 12.86 -7.22 3.27
N HIS A 193 11.94 -8.08 2.86
CA HIS A 193 12.19 -9.27 2.03
C HIS A 193 11.91 -9.02 0.55
N LEU A 194 12.45 -7.92 -0.03
CA LEU A 194 12.18 -7.52 -1.41
C LEU A 194 12.55 -8.62 -2.42
N SER A 195 13.70 -9.27 -2.27
CA SER A 195 14.15 -10.30 -3.23
C SER A 195 13.20 -11.50 -3.24
N GLU A 196 12.72 -11.94 -2.07
CA GLU A 196 11.72 -13.00 -1.94
C GLU A 196 10.39 -12.57 -2.55
N ALA A 197 9.98 -11.33 -2.30
CA ALA A 197 8.74 -10.76 -2.84
C ALA A 197 8.76 -10.76 -4.39
N LEU A 198 9.85 -10.33 -4.99
CA LEU A 198 10.02 -10.31 -6.45
C LEU A 198 10.03 -11.73 -7.02
N ALA A 199 10.76 -12.66 -6.40
CA ALA A 199 10.80 -14.06 -6.83
C ALA A 199 9.43 -14.73 -6.74
N GLU A 200 8.68 -14.54 -5.64
CA GLU A 200 7.32 -15.07 -5.53
C GLU A 200 6.35 -14.41 -6.50
N PHE A 201 6.48 -13.10 -6.74
CA PHE A 201 5.54 -12.39 -7.61
C PHE A 201 5.79 -12.66 -9.09
N SER A 202 7.01 -13.03 -9.49
CA SER A 202 7.38 -13.31 -10.88
C SER A 202 6.53 -14.39 -11.55
N GLN A 203 6.04 -15.37 -10.77
CA GLN A 203 5.15 -16.41 -11.27
C GLN A 203 3.83 -15.90 -11.89
N TYR A 204 3.43 -14.67 -11.56
CA TYR A 204 2.18 -14.09 -12.04
C TYR A 204 2.34 -13.27 -13.33
N GLU A 205 3.56 -13.05 -13.80
CA GLU A 205 3.80 -12.35 -15.05
C GLU A 205 3.14 -13.08 -16.22
N ASN A 206 2.39 -12.35 -17.03
CA ASN A 206 1.64 -12.88 -18.18
C ASN A 206 0.53 -13.90 -17.85
N GLN A 207 0.15 -14.03 -16.57
CA GLN A 207 -1.00 -14.85 -16.22
C GLN A 207 -2.33 -14.11 -16.47
N PRO A 208 -3.45 -14.84 -16.60
CA PRO A 208 -4.77 -14.23 -16.65
C PRO A 208 -5.00 -13.25 -15.49
N GLY A 209 -5.30 -12.00 -15.83
CA GLY A 209 -5.46 -10.92 -14.84
C GLY A 209 -4.18 -10.17 -14.44
N CYS A 210 -3.01 -10.58 -14.95
CA CYS A 210 -1.74 -9.89 -14.71
C CYS A 210 -0.85 -9.86 -15.99
N PRO A 211 -1.26 -9.12 -17.05
CA PRO A 211 -0.43 -8.94 -18.23
C PRO A 211 0.88 -8.22 -17.87
N SER A 212 1.92 -8.33 -18.71
CA SER A 212 3.27 -7.82 -18.46
C SER A 212 3.29 -6.35 -18.01
N TRP A 213 2.53 -5.48 -18.66
CA TRP A 213 2.46 -4.07 -18.25
C TRP A 213 1.92 -3.89 -16.83
N LEU A 214 0.90 -4.67 -16.42
CA LEU A 214 0.32 -4.60 -15.09
C LEU A 214 1.27 -5.22 -14.04
N TYR A 215 1.92 -6.32 -14.39
CA TYR A 215 2.99 -6.90 -13.58
C TYR A 215 4.07 -5.85 -13.28
N LYS A 216 4.58 -5.16 -14.31
CA LYS A 216 5.59 -4.09 -14.15
C LYS A 216 5.10 -2.94 -13.28
N ALA A 217 3.84 -2.52 -13.43
CA ALA A 217 3.24 -1.52 -12.56
C ALA A 217 3.20 -1.97 -11.08
N HIS A 218 2.91 -3.23 -10.83
CA HIS A 218 2.94 -3.79 -9.48
C HIS A 218 4.36 -3.89 -8.93
N VAL A 219 5.33 -4.31 -9.74
CA VAL A 219 6.76 -4.33 -9.37
C VAL A 219 7.26 -2.93 -9.01
N ALA A 220 6.86 -1.90 -9.77
CA ALA A 220 7.14 -0.51 -9.40
C ALA A 220 6.61 -0.18 -7.99
N GLY A 221 5.40 -0.63 -7.65
CA GLY A 221 4.83 -0.47 -6.31
C GLY A 221 5.59 -1.24 -5.21
N LEU A 222 6.24 -2.37 -5.53
CA LEU A 222 7.12 -3.08 -4.59
C LEU A 222 8.38 -2.25 -4.32
N TYR A 223 9.02 -1.73 -5.37
CA TYR A 223 10.19 -0.85 -5.21
C TYR A 223 9.87 0.45 -4.45
N ASP A 224 8.67 1.05 -4.67
CA ASP A 224 8.22 2.18 -3.84
C ASP A 224 8.09 1.80 -2.35
N THR A 225 7.55 0.61 -2.07
CA THR A 225 7.44 0.11 -0.70
C THR A 225 8.81 -0.12 -0.06
N ALA A 226 9.81 -0.54 -0.86
CA ALA A 226 11.19 -0.70 -0.46
C ALA A 226 11.98 0.63 -0.43
N LYS A 227 11.34 1.77 -0.73
CA LYS A 227 11.97 3.10 -0.84
C LYS A 227 13.05 3.21 -1.95
N GLN A 228 13.03 2.30 -2.93
CA GLN A 228 13.90 2.32 -4.10
C GLN A 228 13.20 3.03 -5.27
N HIS A 229 13.01 4.35 -5.14
CA HIS A 229 12.15 5.14 -6.04
C HIS A 229 12.67 5.22 -7.48
N ASP A 230 13.99 5.17 -7.69
CA ASP A 230 14.56 5.15 -9.05
C ASP A 230 14.17 3.88 -9.82
N LYS A 231 14.26 2.72 -9.18
CA LYS A 231 13.80 1.45 -9.77
C LYS A 231 12.28 1.43 -9.95
N ALA A 232 11.54 1.98 -8.99
CA ALA A 232 10.10 2.14 -9.13
C ALA A 232 9.73 2.98 -10.35
N LEU A 233 10.44 4.07 -10.59
CA LEU A 233 10.28 4.93 -11.76
C LEU A 233 10.58 4.18 -13.05
N GLU A 234 11.69 3.41 -13.09
CA GLU A 234 12.08 2.62 -14.25
C GLU A 234 10.98 1.62 -14.66
N TYR A 235 10.48 0.83 -13.70
CA TYR A 235 9.42 -0.15 -13.95
C TYR A 235 8.07 0.51 -14.33
N CYS A 236 7.77 1.67 -13.75
CA CYS A 236 6.60 2.45 -14.13
C CYS A 236 6.69 2.91 -15.60
N LEU A 237 7.84 3.42 -16.04
CA LEU A 237 8.08 3.80 -17.43
C LEU A 237 8.02 2.59 -18.37
N GLN A 238 8.56 1.43 -17.98
CA GLN A 238 8.42 0.19 -18.76
C GLN A 238 6.95 -0.20 -18.92
N SER A 239 6.15 -0.12 -17.86
CA SER A 239 4.71 -0.39 -17.90
C SER A 239 3.98 0.53 -18.86
N ILE A 240 4.27 1.82 -18.83
CA ILE A 240 3.67 2.84 -19.72
C ILE A 240 4.05 2.59 -21.19
N ARG A 241 5.30 2.20 -21.47
CA ARG A 241 5.74 1.88 -22.85
C ARG A 241 4.94 0.72 -23.44
N GLU A 242 4.57 -0.27 -22.65
CA GLU A 242 3.76 -1.40 -23.12
C GLU A 242 2.28 -1.03 -23.28
N LYS A 243 1.74 -0.29 -22.32
CA LYS A 243 0.34 0.11 -22.32
C LYS A 243 0.14 1.47 -21.67
N PRO A 244 0.17 2.55 -22.45
CA PRO A 244 -0.10 3.89 -21.93
C PRO A 244 -1.57 3.97 -21.48
N THR A 245 -1.78 4.29 -20.19
CA THR A 245 -3.11 4.51 -19.62
C THR A 245 -3.10 5.75 -18.74
N PRO A 246 -4.22 6.48 -18.62
CA PRO A 246 -4.30 7.66 -17.76
C PRO A 246 -3.89 7.38 -16.31
N VAL A 247 -4.24 6.20 -15.78
CA VAL A 247 -3.92 5.80 -14.40
C VAL A 247 -2.41 5.63 -14.20
N LEU A 248 -1.71 5.02 -15.16
CA LEU A 248 -0.24 4.87 -15.09
C LEU A 248 0.48 6.22 -15.19
N TYR A 249 -0.03 7.14 -15.98
CA TYR A 249 0.50 8.51 -16.03
C TYR A 249 0.23 9.29 -14.73
N LEU A 250 -0.90 9.06 -14.05
CA LEU A 250 -1.13 9.61 -12.71
C LEU A 250 -0.16 9.03 -11.67
N ASP A 251 0.12 7.73 -11.74
CA ASP A 251 1.12 7.10 -10.90
C ASP A 251 2.53 7.66 -11.16
N LEU A 252 2.86 7.91 -12.42
CA LEU A 252 4.11 8.54 -12.83
C LEU A 252 4.21 9.98 -12.30
N ALA A 253 3.15 10.77 -12.46
CA ALA A 253 3.09 12.14 -11.94
C ALA A 253 3.25 12.17 -10.40
N ASN A 254 2.58 11.25 -9.70
CA ASN A 254 2.71 11.13 -8.25
C ASN A 254 4.17 10.83 -7.82
N ARG A 255 4.91 9.98 -8.54
CA ARG A 255 6.33 9.70 -8.26
C ARG A 255 7.19 10.95 -8.49
N TYR A 256 7.00 11.64 -9.60
CA TYR A 256 7.74 12.87 -9.88
C TYR A 256 7.49 13.95 -8.83
N VAL A 257 6.25 14.14 -8.38
CA VAL A 257 5.93 15.13 -7.34
C VAL A 257 6.50 14.71 -5.98
N ARG A 258 6.24 13.46 -5.56
CA ARG A 258 6.53 13.05 -4.17
C ARG A 258 7.98 12.72 -3.93
N TYR A 259 8.60 11.99 -4.83
CA TYR A 259 9.90 11.38 -4.60
C TYR A 259 11.02 12.05 -5.40
N MET A 260 10.76 12.38 -6.67
CA MET A 260 11.78 13.00 -7.53
C MET A 260 11.84 14.52 -7.40
N LYS A 261 10.79 15.15 -6.88
CA LYS A 261 10.63 16.62 -6.78
C LYS A 261 10.88 17.32 -8.13
N ASP A 262 10.42 16.70 -9.22
CA ASP A 262 10.53 17.20 -10.58
C ASP A 262 9.19 17.71 -11.09
N PRO A 263 8.89 19.03 -10.94
CA PRO A 263 7.60 19.60 -11.36
C PRO A 263 7.42 19.60 -12.87
N VAL A 264 8.50 19.66 -13.66
CA VAL A 264 8.42 19.67 -15.12
C VAL A 264 7.89 18.34 -15.62
N LYS A 265 8.53 17.22 -15.24
CA LYS A 265 8.10 15.88 -15.63
C LYS A 265 6.76 15.49 -15.03
N ALA A 266 6.46 15.97 -13.82
CA ALA A 266 5.14 15.77 -13.22
C ALA A 266 4.03 16.39 -14.06
N ARG A 267 4.24 17.63 -14.55
CA ARG A 267 3.29 18.33 -15.43
C ARG A 267 3.12 17.60 -16.76
N GLU A 268 4.22 17.15 -17.38
CA GLU A 268 4.17 16.35 -18.61
C GLU A 268 3.34 15.06 -18.40
N ALA A 269 3.58 14.35 -17.31
CA ALA A 269 2.83 13.13 -17.00
C ALA A 269 1.33 13.40 -16.75
N LEU A 270 0.98 14.50 -16.06
CA LEU A 270 -0.42 14.92 -15.89
C LEU A 270 -1.08 15.27 -17.22
N ALA A 271 -0.38 15.98 -18.09
CA ALA A 271 -0.88 16.34 -19.42
C ALA A 271 -1.14 15.08 -20.28
N GLU A 272 -0.28 14.06 -20.18
CA GLU A 272 -0.52 12.77 -20.85
C GLU A 272 -1.75 12.06 -20.28
N ALA A 273 -1.95 12.09 -18.95
CA ALA A 273 -3.14 11.50 -18.32
C ALA A 273 -4.44 12.19 -18.78
N GLU A 274 -4.40 13.49 -19.04
CA GLU A 274 -5.55 14.32 -19.43
C GLU A 274 -5.95 14.18 -20.92
N LYS A 275 -5.09 13.58 -21.77
CA LYS A 275 -5.41 13.30 -23.18
C LYS A 275 -6.57 12.32 -23.37
N SER A 276 -6.89 11.54 -22.34
CA SER A 276 -7.98 10.59 -22.36
C SER A 276 -8.96 10.87 -21.22
N THR A 277 -10.20 10.42 -21.37
CA THR A 277 -11.19 10.55 -20.31
C THR A 277 -10.76 9.78 -19.07
N LEU A 278 -10.57 10.49 -17.96
CA LEU A 278 -10.23 9.89 -16.69
C LEU A 278 -11.44 9.13 -16.12
N PRO A 279 -11.26 7.87 -15.67
CA PRO A 279 -12.29 7.18 -14.90
C PRO A 279 -12.69 7.99 -13.67
N ASP A 280 -13.95 7.92 -13.25
CA ASP A 280 -14.44 8.70 -12.09
C ASP A 280 -13.63 8.42 -10.82
N LEU A 281 -13.23 7.17 -10.61
CA LEU A 281 -12.37 6.78 -9.49
C LEU A 281 -10.95 7.36 -9.57
N ALA A 282 -10.49 7.79 -10.74
CA ALA A 282 -9.17 8.41 -10.92
C ALA A 282 -9.17 9.93 -10.68
N LYS A 283 -10.33 10.59 -10.76
CA LYS A 283 -10.47 12.04 -10.57
C LYS A 283 -9.87 12.57 -9.26
N PRO A 284 -10.12 11.97 -8.07
CA PRO A 284 -9.55 12.47 -6.83
C PRO A 284 -8.02 12.34 -6.81
N PHE A 285 -7.45 11.30 -7.44
CA PHE A 285 -6.00 11.14 -7.54
C PHE A 285 -5.38 12.19 -8.48
N HIS A 286 -6.04 12.47 -9.58
CA HIS A 286 -5.63 13.55 -10.51
C HIS A 286 -5.60 14.91 -9.79
N LEU A 287 -6.70 15.29 -9.12
CA LEU A 287 -6.76 16.53 -8.34
C LEU A 287 -5.67 16.61 -7.28
N ARG A 288 -5.43 15.51 -6.56
CA ARG A 288 -4.35 15.45 -5.58
C ARG A 288 -2.98 15.67 -6.22
N CYS A 289 -2.66 14.97 -7.31
CA CYS A 289 -1.38 15.14 -8.00
C CYS A 289 -1.21 16.58 -8.51
N ARG A 290 -2.26 17.17 -9.08
CA ARG A 290 -2.24 18.56 -9.55
C ARG A 290 -2.06 19.55 -8.39
N GLY A 291 -2.76 19.33 -7.26
CA GLY A 291 -2.59 20.14 -6.06
C GLY A 291 -1.19 20.06 -5.45
N MET A 292 -0.61 18.84 -5.41
CA MET A 292 0.77 18.65 -4.96
C MET A 292 1.78 19.30 -5.92
N LEU A 293 1.55 19.23 -7.24
CA LEU A 293 2.37 19.91 -8.23
C LEU A 293 2.31 21.43 -8.05
N ALA A 294 1.11 22.01 -7.93
CA ALA A 294 0.92 23.44 -7.69
C ALA A 294 1.64 23.89 -6.40
N PHE A 295 1.64 23.06 -5.35
CA PHE A 295 2.42 23.33 -4.13
C PHE A 295 3.92 23.42 -4.41
N LEU A 296 4.50 22.51 -5.19
CA LEU A 296 5.92 22.56 -5.57
C LEU A 296 6.26 23.78 -6.40
N GLU A 297 5.33 24.26 -7.21
CA GLU A 297 5.45 25.47 -8.06
C GLU A 297 5.22 26.77 -7.30
N GLY A 298 4.76 26.71 -6.04
CA GLY A 298 4.45 27.88 -5.22
C GLY A 298 3.07 28.48 -5.47
N ASP A 299 2.23 27.88 -6.31
CA ASP A 299 0.83 28.29 -6.51
C ASP A 299 -0.05 27.69 -5.41
N TYR A 300 -0.01 28.32 -4.24
CA TYR A 300 -0.75 27.85 -3.06
C TYR A 300 -2.27 27.99 -3.20
N VAL A 301 -2.75 28.85 -4.11
CA VAL A 301 -4.20 29.02 -4.35
C VAL A 301 -4.76 27.81 -5.10
N THR A 302 -4.14 27.44 -6.20
CA THR A 302 -4.50 26.22 -6.95
C THR A 302 -4.27 24.96 -6.12
N ALA A 303 -3.15 24.88 -5.38
CA ALA A 303 -2.83 23.76 -4.51
C ALA A 303 -3.95 23.52 -3.49
N ARG A 304 -4.39 24.55 -2.78
CA ARG A 304 -5.49 24.46 -1.80
C ARG A 304 -6.77 23.97 -2.44
N ARG A 305 -7.23 24.64 -3.50
CA ARG A 305 -8.46 24.29 -4.21
C ARG A 305 -8.49 22.81 -4.63
N ASP A 306 -7.42 22.34 -5.23
CA ASP A 306 -7.37 21.01 -5.81
C ASP A 306 -7.20 19.90 -4.75
N LEU A 307 -6.45 20.17 -3.68
CA LEU A 307 -6.35 19.26 -2.53
C LEU A 307 -7.66 19.16 -1.76
N GLU A 308 -8.36 20.27 -1.51
CA GLU A 308 -9.67 20.28 -0.85
C GLU A 308 -10.72 19.54 -1.70
N ALA A 309 -10.76 19.77 -3.02
CA ALA A 309 -11.67 19.07 -3.93
C ALA A 309 -11.37 17.56 -3.98
N SER A 310 -10.09 17.17 -3.99
CA SER A 310 -9.68 15.76 -3.89
C SER A 310 -10.17 15.12 -2.61
N LEU A 311 -9.97 15.78 -1.47
CA LEU A 311 -10.40 15.29 -0.14
C LEU A 311 -11.92 15.13 -0.08
N GLU A 312 -12.67 16.08 -0.60
CA GLU A 312 -14.14 16.02 -0.63
C GLU A 312 -14.64 14.76 -1.37
N ILE A 313 -14.08 14.48 -2.55
CA ILE A 313 -14.46 13.30 -3.33
C ILE A 313 -14.05 12.02 -2.58
N MET A 314 -12.82 11.95 -2.05
CA MET A 314 -12.35 10.77 -1.32
C MET A 314 -13.17 10.48 -0.05
N GLN A 315 -13.63 11.51 0.65
CA GLN A 315 -14.48 11.35 1.84
C GLN A 315 -15.85 10.76 1.49
N LYS A 316 -16.42 11.16 0.36
CA LYS A 316 -17.70 10.68 -0.14
C LYS A 316 -17.65 9.29 -0.78
N THR A 317 -16.44 8.79 -1.10
CA THR A 317 -16.23 7.52 -1.82
C THR A 317 -15.51 6.50 -0.94
N PRO A 318 -16.23 5.71 -0.11
CA PRO A 318 -15.60 4.84 0.90
C PRO A 318 -14.82 3.65 0.31
N HIS A 319 -15.05 3.31 -0.96
CA HIS A 319 -14.48 2.11 -1.60
C HIS A 319 -13.19 2.38 -2.40
N ILE A 320 -12.59 3.56 -2.27
CA ILE A 320 -11.29 3.85 -2.90
C ILE A 320 -10.20 2.99 -2.23
N PRO A 321 -9.41 2.21 -2.99
CA PRO A 321 -8.27 1.51 -2.44
C PRO A 321 -7.24 2.48 -1.86
N TYR A 322 -6.63 2.11 -0.73
CA TYR A 322 -5.64 2.94 -0.02
C TYR A 322 -6.14 4.34 0.35
N ARG A 323 -7.43 4.45 0.62
CA ARG A 323 -8.12 5.71 0.86
C ARG A 323 -7.53 6.51 2.01
N ASP A 324 -7.26 5.87 3.15
CA ASP A 324 -6.74 6.53 4.35
C ASP A 324 -5.37 7.16 4.06
N GLY A 325 -4.51 6.46 3.32
CA GLY A 325 -3.22 6.97 2.90
C GLY A 325 -3.32 8.15 1.95
N HIS A 326 -4.21 8.06 0.98
CA HIS A 326 -4.43 9.16 0.04
C HIS A 326 -4.96 10.41 0.73
N ILE A 327 -5.89 10.26 1.68
CA ILE A 327 -6.43 11.36 2.49
C ILE A 327 -5.33 11.96 3.36
N SER A 328 -4.56 11.13 4.06
CA SER A 328 -3.50 11.60 4.97
C SER A 328 -2.40 12.37 4.22
N VAL A 329 -1.97 11.86 3.06
CA VAL A 329 -1.00 12.58 2.22
C VAL A 329 -1.58 13.90 1.69
N ALA A 330 -2.84 13.92 1.25
CA ALA A 330 -3.46 15.17 0.78
C ALA A 330 -3.58 16.20 1.92
N LYS A 331 -3.96 15.77 3.13
CA LYS A 331 -4.03 16.64 4.32
C LYS A 331 -2.65 17.17 4.73
N ALA A 332 -1.60 16.35 4.62
CA ALA A 332 -0.24 16.78 4.92
C ALA A 332 0.23 17.89 3.95
N TYR A 333 -0.01 17.75 2.65
CA TYR A 333 0.28 18.82 1.70
C TYR A 333 -0.59 20.05 1.95
N LEU A 334 -1.88 19.85 2.26
CA LEU A 334 -2.80 20.96 2.58
C LEU A 334 -2.36 21.70 3.86
N CYS A 335 -1.84 20.99 4.88
CA CYS A 335 -1.21 21.63 6.04
C CYS A 335 -0.11 22.59 5.62
N CYS A 336 0.82 22.15 4.77
CA CYS A 336 1.92 22.99 4.30
C CYS A 336 1.41 24.19 3.48
N VAL A 337 0.39 24.00 2.64
CA VAL A 337 -0.25 25.07 1.84
C VAL A 337 -0.90 26.12 2.75
N LEU A 338 -1.71 25.69 3.71
CA LEU A 338 -2.43 26.58 4.63
C LEU A 338 -1.47 27.41 5.50
N ALA A 339 -0.40 26.77 5.99
CA ALA A 339 0.64 27.48 6.73
C ALA A 339 1.32 28.58 5.88
N LYS A 340 1.57 28.31 4.59
CA LYS A 340 2.10 29.33 3.65
C LYS A 340 1.12 30.46 3.37
N GLN A 341 -0.18 30.20 3.51
CA GLN A 341 -1.24 31.22 3.39
C GLN A 341 -1.53 31.94 4.70
N GLY A 342 -0.86 31.59 5.82
CA GLY A 342 -1.04 32.20 7.13
C GLY A 342 -2.19 31.60 7.96
N ASP A 343 -2.89 30.58 7.48
CA ASP A 343 -3.98 29.91 8.20
C ASP A 343 -3.43 28.78 9.11
N GLN A 344 -2.76 29.18 10.19
CA GLN A 344 -2.09 28.26 11.11
C GLN A 344 -3.06 27.31 11.82
N ALA A 345 -4.28 27.75 12.13
CA ALA A 345 -5.26 26.91 12.81
C ALA A 345 -5.72 25.74 11.92
N ALA A 346 -6.03 26.04 10.64
CA ALA A 346 -6.40 24.99 9.69
C ALA A 346 -5.19 24.12 9.34
N ALA A 347 -3.97 24.65 9.27
CA ALA A 347 -2.75 23.88 9.05
C ALA A 347 -2.55 22.86 10.18
N GLN A 348 -2.62 23.28 11.45
CA GLN A 348 -2.49 22.41 12.62
C GLN A 348 -3.53 21.30 12.64
N LYS A 349 -4.79 21.61 12.31
CA LYS A 349 -5.85 20.59 12.22
C LYS A 349 -5.54 19.53 11.20
N ASN A 350 -5.13 19.92 9.98
CA ASN A 350 -4.78 18.99 8.91
C ASN A 350 -3.55 18.15 9.26
N PHE A 351 -2.57 18.73 9.96
CA PHE A 351 -1.42 18.00 10.46
C PHE A 351 -1.83 16.93 11.48
N THR A 352 -2.59 17.30 12.52
CA THR A 352 -3.09 16.35 13.53
C THR A 352 -3.83 15.17 12.90
N ASP A 353 -4.64 15.43 11.87
CA ASP A 353 -5.38 14.39 11.16
C ASP A 353 -4.50 13.46 10.30
N ALA A 354 -3.31 13.93 9.87
CA ALA A 354 -2.40 13.18 9.04
C ALA A 354 -1.26 12.50 9.81
N GLU A 355 -0.89 13.02 10.97
CA GLU A 355 0.32 12.66 11.71
C GLU A 355 0.42 11.15 11.99
N GLU A 356 -0.65 10.55 12.54
CA GLU A 356 -0.66 9.12 12.86
C GLU A 356 -0.28 8.26 11.64
N TYR A 357 -0.82 8.60 10.48
CA TYR A 357 -0.54 7.88 9.24
C TYR A 357 0.91 8.09 8.76
N LEU A 358 1.40 9.32 8.77
CA LEU A 358 2.76 9.65 8.35
C LEU A 358 3.81 8.93 9.21
N VAL A 359 3.56 8.86 10.54
CA VAL A 359 4.39 8.11 11.48
C VAL A 359 4.34 6.61 11.17
N ALA A 360 3.14 6.04 11.03
CA ALA A 360 2.95 4.60 10.80
C ALA A 360 3.61 4.12 9.49
N THR A 361 3.59 4.94 8.44
CA THR A 361 4.12 4.58 7.12
C THR A 361 5.57 5.02 6.91
N GLY A 362 6.13 5.79 7.84
CA GLY A 362 7.50 6.29 7.76
C GLY A 362 7.69 7.33 6.66
N GLU A 363 6.68 8.18 6.42
CA GLU A 363 6.75 9.35 5.53
C GLU A 363 7.47 10.51 6.26
N THR A 364 8.73 10.29 6.64
CA THR A 364 9.49 11.19 7.53
C THR A 364 9.68 12.57 6.94
N GLU A 365 10.02 12.69 5.66
CA GLU A 365 10.23 13.98 5.00
C GLU A 365 8.95 14.85 5.04
N LEU A 366 7.80 14.26 4.71
CA LEU A 366 6.53 14.99 4.71
C LEU A 366 6.08 15.32 6.14
N LEU A 367 6.34 14.43 7.11
CA LEU A 367 6.09 14.65 8.52
C LEU A 367 6.89 15.86 9.04
N GLU A 368 8.18 15.94 8.72
CA GLU A 368 9.04 17.07 9.09
C GLU A 368 8.59 18.37 8.45
N GLN A 369 8.20 18.33 7.17
CA GLN A 369 7.65 19.50 6.48
C GLN A 369 6.39 20.03 7.18
N CYS A 370 5.48 19.15 7.61
CA CYS A 370 4.28 19.53 8.35
C CYS A 370 4.62 20.13 9.73
N LYS A 371 5.53 19.50 10.48
CA LYS A 371 5.97 20.02 11.78
C LYS A 371 6.58 21.40 11.64
N LYS A 372 7.48 21.59 10.70
CA LYS A 372 8.07 22.89 10.41
C LYS A 372 7.02 23.94 10.01
N ALA A 373 6.01 23.54 9.27
CA ALA A 373 4.94 24.43 8.81
C ALA A 373 4.02 24.88 9.97
N THR A 374 3.79 24.00 10.95
CA THR A 374 2.91 24.29 12.11
C THR A 374 3.66 24.81 13.34
N GLY A 375 4.99 24.78 13.35
CA GLY A 375 5.80 25.15 14.50
C GLY A 375 5.76 24.10 15.65
N ALA A 376 5.40 22.84 15.32
CA ALA A 376 5.27 21.73 16.29
C ALA A 376 6.59 20.98 16.48
#